data_b8e647fc808c479438636bd6c07b2d36
#
_entry.id   b8e647fc808c479438636bd6c07b2d36
#
_cell.length_a   1.000
_cell.length_b   1.000
_cell.length_c   1.000
_cell.angle_alpha   90.00
_cell.angle_beta   90.00
_cell.angle_gamma   90.00
#
_symmetry.space_group_name_H-M   'P 1'
#
loop_
_entity.id
_entity.type
_entity.pdbx_description
1 polymer ?
#
loop_
_entity_poly.entity_id
_entity_poly.type
_entity_poly.pdbx_seq_one_letter_code
_entity_poly.pdbx_strand_id
1 'polypeptide(L)'
;LECFFAVPMIGAVLHTINVKLSPEQVLFTIDHAEDDVLLVHSDFLPILEQIKGRISTVRDYVLLKENGGTPDSHISFTGEYEALLAGAEPTCDYPDLDEHSRATTFYTTGTTGLPKGVYFSHRQLVLHTLGAMAAVCSPESQGRVHQNDVYMPMTPMFHVHAWGFPYIATSLGLKQVYPGRYAPDMLLNLIETEQVTFSHCVPTILHMLFKHPHVDSIDLSRWKVVIGGSALSKALCLEGLRRGIDIYTGYGMSETCP
;
A
#
# COMPACT_ATOMS: atom_id res chain seq x y z
N LEU A 1 -2.85 7.26 -0.32
CA LEU A 1 -1.50 7.66 -0.73
C LEU A 1 -1.02 8.91 0.02
N GLU A 2 -1.83 9.93 0.14
CA GLU A 2 -1.49 11.22 0.77
C GLU A 2 -0.78 11.07 2.12
N CYS A 3 -1.32 10.21 3.00
CA CYS A 3 -0.73 9.94 4.32
C CYS A 3 0.71 9.36 4.26
N PHE A 4 1.10 8.70 3.15
CA PHE A 4 2.47 8.20 2.97
C PHE A 4 3.51 9.32 2.95
N PHE A 5 3.08 10.50 2.57
CA PHE A 5 3.90 11.70 2.50
C PHE A 5 3.56 12.69 3.61
N ALA A 6 2.28 13.08 3.72
CA ALA A 6 1.87 14.14 4.64
C ALA A 6 2.20 13.82 6.10
N VAL A 7 1.96 12.58 6.57
CA VAL A 7 2.21 12.22 7.98
C VAL A 7 3.71 12.31 8.32
N PRO A 8 4.63 11.69 7.58
CA PRO A 8 6.06 11.85 7.85
C PRO A 8 6.56 13.29 7.67
N MET A 9 6.03 14.05 6.70
CA MET A 9 6.48 15.43 6.44
C MET A 9 6.23 16.38 7.61
N ILE A 10 5.22 16.14 8.43
CA ILE A 10 4.94 16.93 9.64
C ILE A 10 5.67 16.40 10.88
N GLY A 11 6.53 15.39 10.73
CA GLY A 11 7.28 14.77 11.83
C GLY A 11 6.51 13.72 12.63
N ALA A 12 5.31 13.35 12.18
CA ALA A 12 4.57 12.22 12.75
C ALA A 12 5.01 10.88 12.13
N VAL A 13 4.69 9.78 12.79
CA VAL A 13 5.03 8.44 12.31
C VAL A 13 3.79 7.80 11.67
N LEU A 14 3.88 7.45 10.40
CA LEU A 14 2.82 6.73 9.73
C LEU A 14 2.82 5.25 10.16
N HIS A 15 1.75 4.80 10.81
CA HIS A 15 1.51 3.38 11.07
C HIS A 15 0.46 2.84 10.07
N THR A 16 0.87 1.92 9.20
CA THR A 16 -0.03 1.26 8.25
C THR A 16 -0.55 -0.05 8.84
N ILE A 17 -1.80 -0.05 9.31
CA ILE A 17 -2.39 -1.17 10.05
C ILE A 17 -2.80 -2.30 9.08
N ASN A 18 -2.36 -3.52 9.39
CA ASN A 18 -2.77 -4.72 8.66
C ASN A 18 -4.20 -5.13 9.05
N VAL A 19 -5.15 -4.77 8.22
CA VAL A 19 -6.59 -5.07 8.41
C VAL A 19 -6.96 -6.56 8.28
N LYS A 20 -6.01 -7.43 7.92
CA LYS A 20 -6.21 -8.89 7.86
C LYS A 20 -5.85 -9.59 9.19
N LEU A 21 -5.35 -8.86 10.15
CA LEU A 21 -5.11 -9.34 11.50
C LEU A 21 -6.44 -9.55 12.23
N SER A 22 -6.44 -10.40 13.26
CA SER A 22 -7.58 -10.49 14.17
C SER A 22 -7.80 -9.16 14.93
N PRO A 23 -9.02 -8.87 15.41
CA PRO A 23 -9.26 -7.65 16.20
C PRO A 23 -8.31 -7.51 17.38
N GLU A 24 -7.96 -8.60 18.08
CA GLU A 24 -7.00 -8.60 19.18
C GLU A 24 -5.59 -8.21 18.75
N GLN A 25 -5.16 -8.70 17.58
CA GLN A 25 -3.85 -8.33 17.06
C GLN A 25 -3.83 -6.88 16.55
N VAL A 26 -4.94 -6.39 15.97
CA VAL A 26 -5.07 -4.97 15.59
C VAL A 26 -4.98 -4.09 16.84
N LEU A 27 -5.73 -4.41 17.89
CA LEU A 27 -5.65 -3.71 19.18
C LEU A 27 -4.21 -3.68 19.71
N PHE A 28 -3.55 -4.83 19.70
CA PHE A 28 -2.15 -4.91 20.14
C PHE A 28 -1.24 -3.99 19.32
N THR A 29 -1.39 -3.95 17.98
CA THR A 29 -0.52 -3.11 17.15
C THR A 29 -0.75 -1.62 17.39
N ILE A 30 -2.00 -1.20 17.58
CA ILE A 30 -2.37 0.19 17.90
C ILE A 30 -1.75 0.63 19.22
N ASP A 31 -1.98 -0.13 20.28
CA ASP A 31 -1.48 0.23 21.62
C ASP A 31 0.05 0.13 21.71
N HIS A 32 0.66 -0.87 21.05
CA HIS A 32 2.12 -1.04 21.03
C HIS A 32 2.84 0.03 20.20
N ALA A 33 2.21 0.54 19.14
CA ALA A 33 2.73 1.65 18.35
C ALA A 33 2.48 3.01 19.04
N GLU A 34 1.61 3.02 20.05
CA GLU A 34 1.16 4.24 20.74
C GLU A 34 0.50 5.22 19.76
N ASP A 35 -0.40 4.69 18.91
CA ASP A 35 -1.08 5.51 17.92
C ASP A 35 -1.94 6.59 18.59
N ASP A 36 -1.78 7.84 18.18
CA ASP A 36 -2.54 9.00 18.68
C ASP A 36 -3.82 9.24 17.90
N VAL A 37 -3.78 9.03 16.57
CA VAL A 37 -4.86 9.31 15.63
C VAL A 37 -5.08 8.11 14.72
N LEU A 38 -6.33 7.68 14.57
CA LEU A 38 -6.72 6.64 13.62
C LEU A 38 -7.53 7.22 12.47
N LEU A 39 -7.00 7.03 11.24
CA LEU A 39 -7.76 7.22 10.02
C LEU A 39 -8.34 5.87 9.60
N VAL A 40 -9.65 5.72 9.60
CA VAL A 40 -10.32 4.44 9.37
C VAL A 40 -11.32 4.51 8.23
N HIS A 41 -11.18 3.60 7.26
CA HIS A 41 -12.17 3.46 6.20
C HIS A 41 -13.44 2.78 6.73
N SER A 42 -14.61 3.18 6.22
CA SER A 42 -15.92 2.66 6.64
C SER A 42 -16.01 1.13 6.59
N ASP A 43 -15.33 0.47 5.66
CA ASP A 43 -15.30 -1.00 5.55
C ASP A 43 -14.69 -1.70 6.78
N PHE A 44 -13.85 -0.99 7.55
CA PHE A 44 -13.14 -1.56 8.71
C PHE A 44 -13.74 -1.15 10.06
N LEU A 45 -14.85 -0.42 10.06
CA LEU A 45 -15.57 -0.06 11.28
C LEU A 45 -15.96 -1.28 12.11
N PRO A 46 -16.42 -2.41 11.52
CA PRO A 46 -16.75 -3.60 12.30
C PRO A 46 -15.57 -4.17 13.12
N ILE A 47 -14.32 -3.99 12.67
CA ILE A 47 -13.13 -4.36 13.44
C ILE A 47 -12.92 -3.36 14.57
N LEU A 48 -12.98 -2.07 14.25
CA LEU A 48 -12.75 -1.00 15.22
C LEU A 48 -13.79 -1.03 16.35
N GLU A 49 -15.06 -1.27 16.05
CA GLU A 49 -16.13 -1.36 17.06
C GLU A 49 -15.90 -2.45 18.10
N GLN A 50 -15.30 -3.58 17.69
CA GLN A 50 -14.97 -4.66 18.62
C GLN A 50 -13.86 -4.30 19.62
N ILE A 51 -12.97 -3.38 19.27
CA ILE A 51 -11.76 -3.09 20.05
C ILE A 51 -11.73 -1.68 20.65
N LYS A 52 -12.52 -0.74 20.12
CA LYS A 52 -12.44 0.70 20.47
C LYS A 52 -12.49 0.95 21.99
N GLY A 53 -13.34 0.24 22.72
CA GLY A 53 -13.46 0.40 24.19
C GLY A 53 -12.24 -0.05 24.98
N ARG A 54 -11.26 -0.67 24.33
CA ARG A 54 -10.01 -1.18 24.93
C ARG A 54 -8.76 -0.46 24.44
N ILE A 55 -8.86 0.33 23.36
CA ILE A 55 -7.75 1.14 22.86
C ILE A 55 -7.44 2.22 23.91
N SER A 56 -6.19 2.33 24.32
CA SER A 56 -5.76 3.20 25.41
C SER A 56 -5.03 4.48 24.96
N THR A 57 -4.53 4.51 23.73
CA THR A 57 -3.64 5.57 23.24
C THR A 57 -4.33 6.56 22.32
N VAL A 58 -5.29 6.12 21.51
CA VAL A 58 -5.90 6.93 20.45
C VAL A 58 -6.83 8.00 21.02
N ARG A 59 -6.56 9.25 20.65
CA ARG A 59 -7.34 10.43 21.03
C ARG A 59 -8.38 10.81 20.00
N ASP A 60 -8.03 10.68 18.71
CA ASP A 60 -8.84 11.12 17.58
C ASP A 60 -9.08 10.02 16.56
N TYR A 61 -10.31 9.98 16.05
CA TYR A 61 -10.73 9.05 15.01
C TYR A 61 -11.24 9.85 13.83
N VAL A 62 -10.67 9.63 12.64
CA VAL A 62 -11.06 10.27 11.38
C VAL A 62 -11.66 9.22 10.46
N LEU A 63 -12.85 9.49 9.95
CA LEU A 63 -13.57 8.60 9.05
C LEU A 63 -13.11 8.82 7.60
N LEU A 64 -12.77 7.73 6.91
CA LEU A 64 -12.61 7.69 5.46
C LEU A 64 -13.83 6.99 4.85
N LYS A 65 -14.47 7.59 3.85
CA LYS A 65 -15.61 6.99 3.15
C LYS A 65 -15.58 7.30 1.66
N GLU A 66 -16.03 6.38 0.84
CA GLU A 66 -16.04 6.55 -0.62
C GLU A 66 -17.31 7.30 -1.11
N ASN A 67 -18.43 7.19 -0.44
CA ASN A 67 -19.69 7.79 -0.88
C ASN A 67 -20.56 8.23 0.30
N GLY A 68 -21.25 9.34 0.11
CA GLY A 68 -22.02 10.21 1.00
C GLY A 68 -22.94 9.67 2.10
N GLY A 69 -22.95 8.38 2.42
CA GLY A 69 -23.70 7.85 3.58
C GLY A 69 -22.90 8.01 4.88
N THR A 70 -23.57 8.37 5.97
CA THR A 70 -22.97 8.20 7.30
C THR A 70 -23.08 6.72 7.66
N PRO A 71 -21.97 6.01 7.92
CA PRO A 71 -22.07 4.62 8.35
C PRO A 71 -22.81 4.53 9.69
N ASP A 72 -23.60 3.49 9.84
CA ASP A 72 -24.22 3.16 11.13
C ASP A 72 -23.12 2.67 12.07
N SER A 73 -22.63 3.54 12.93
CA SER A 73 -21.53 3.26 13.86
C SER A 73 -21.72 4.05 15.14
N HIS A 74 -21.40 3.41 16.27
CA HIS A 74 -21.38 4.04 17.59
C HIS A 74 -20.08 4.80 17.90
N ILE A 75 -19.14 4.86 16.95
CA ILE A 75 -17.86 5.54 17.11
C ILE A 75 -18.05 7.03 16.88
N SER A 76 -17.61 7.84 17.82
CA SER A 76 -17.53 9.29 17.64
C SER A 76 -16.27 9.62 16.84
N PHE A 77 -16.45 10.26 15.69
CA PHE A 77 -15.37 10.73 14.84
C PHE A 77 -15.14 12.22 15.05
N THR A 78 -13.88 12.65 15.03
CA THR A 78 -13.48 14.06 14.98
C THR A 78 -13.97 14.72 13.70
N GLY A 79 -14.00 13.95 12.60
CA GLY A 79 -14.54 14.39 11.32
C GLY A 79 -14.41 13.33 10.24
N GLU A 80 -14.92 13.68 9.06
CA GLU A 80 -14.70 12.91 7.84
C GLU A 80 -13.52 13.52 7.09
N TYR A 81 -12.65 12.67 6.54
CA TYR A 81 -11.36 13.03 5.97
C TYR A 81 -11.43 14.15 4.92
N GLU A 82 -12.29 13.99 3.91
CA GLU A 82 -12.41 14.97 2.83
C GLU A 82 -13.00 16.30 3.33
N ALA A 83 -13.93 16.24 4.29
CA ALA A 83 -14.50 17.44 4.89
C ALA A 83 -13.47 18.20 5.75
N LEU A 84 -12.63 17.47 6.51
CA LEU A 84 -11.54 18.08 7.26
C LEU A 84 -10.50 18.69 6.32
N LEU A 85 -10.14 17.98 5.25
CA LEU A 85 -9.20 18.47 4.25
C LEU A 85 -9.69 19.73 3.53
N ALA A 86 -10.98 19.75 3.14
CA ALA A 86 -11.58 20.90 2.49
C ALA A 86 -11.68 22.15 3.41
N GLY A 87 -11.73 21.95 4.73
CA GLY A 87 -11.72 23.02 5.73
C GLY A 87 -10.33 23.44 6.22
N ALA A 88 -9.28 22.75 5.79
CA ALA A 88 -7.91 23.05 6.22
C ALA A 88 -7.28 24.19 5.42
N GLU A 89 -6.39 24.93 6.06
CA GLU A 89 -5.57 25.93 5.35
C GLU A 89 -4.60 25.21 4.40
N PRO A 90 -4.39 25.73 3.17
CA PRO A 90 -3.55 25.08 2.15
C PRO A 90 -2.05 25.26 2.39
N THR A 91 -1.65 25.72 3.55
CA THR A 91 -0.25 26.01 3.92
C THR A 91 0.10 25.26 5.22
N CYS A 92 1.32 24.76 5.27
CA CYS A 92 1.87 24.11 6.47
C CYS A 92 3.34 24.51 6.62
N ASP A 93 3.73 24.91 7.82
CA ASP A 93 5.12 25.08 8.18
C ASP A 93 5.71 23.72 8.54
N TYR A 94 6.53 23.17 7.66
CA TYR A 94 7.15 21.87 7.90
C TYR A 94 8.32 22.02 8.88
N PRO A 95 8.39 21.13 9.89
CA PRO A 95 9.51 21.12 10.82
C PRO A 95 10.81 20.71 10.12
N ASP A 96 11.95 21.22 10.61
CA ASP A 96 13.26 20.70 10.25
C ASP A 96 13.48 19.38 11.03
N LEU A 97 13.48 18.27 10.31
CA LEU A 97 13.51 16.91 10.88
C LEU A 97 14.90 16.29 10.77
N ASP A 98 15.34 15.65 11.85
CA ASP A 98 16.48 14.74 11.75
C ASP A 98 16.13 13.57 10.80
N GLU A 99 16.94 13.35 9.77
CA GLU A 99 16.76 12.28 8.79
C GLU A 99 16.74 10.86 9.42
N HIS A 100 17.29 10.70 10.63
CA HIS A 100 17.28 9.47 11.38
C HIS A 100 16.02 9.26 12.23
N SER A 101 15.15 10.29 12.35
CA SER A 101 13.88 10.14 13.04
C SER A 101 12.99 9.13 12.32
N ARG A 102 12.14 8.45 13.10
CA ARG A 102 11.19 7.45 12.57
C ARG A 102 10.16 8.15 11.69
N ALA A 103 9.95 7.62 10.50
CA ALA A 103 8.96 8.11 9.54
C ALA A 103 7.75 7.19 9.44
N THR A 104 7.98 5.86 9.48
CA THR A 104 6.91 4.88 9.30
C THR A 104 7.10 3.67 10.22
N THR A 105 5.98 3.05 10.57
CA THR A 105 5.93 1.77 11.31
C THR A 105 4.88 0.86 10.67
N PHE A 106 5.13 -0.43 10.66
CA PHE A 106 4.16 -1.46 10.30
C PHE A 106 4.48 -2.76 11.03
N TYR A 107 3.57 -3.72 10.98
CA TYR A 107 3.70 -4.95 11.74
C TYR A 107 3.71 -6.18 10.82
N THR A 108 4.65 -7.08 11.07
CA THR A 108 4.71 -8.38 10.42
C THR A 108 3.90 -9.40 11.22
N THR A 109 3.23 -10.32 10.52
CA THR A 109 2.61 -11.49 11.15
C THR A 109 3.72 -12.46 11.55
N GLY A 110 4.09 -12.47 12.82
CA GLY A 110 5.00 -13.47 13.35
C GLY A 110 4.39 -14.88 13.24
N THR A 111 5.18 -15.86 12.84
CA THR A 111 4.73 -17.26 12.74
C THR A 111 4.43 -17.91 14.11
N THR A 112 4.82 -17.30 15.21
CA THR A 112 4.81 -17.92 16.54
C THR A 112 4.41 -16.97 17.68
N GLY A 113 3.65 -15.90 17.44
CA GLY A 113 3.30 -14.98 18.51
C GLY A 113 2.60 -13.70 18.07
N LEU A 114 2.73 -12.67 18.88
CA LEU A 114 2.21 -11.34 18.58
C LEU A 114 2.92 -10.74 17.35
N PRO A 115 2.25 -9.84 16.60
CA PRO A 115 2.87 -9.10 15.50
C PRO A 115 4.12 -8.34 15.97
N LYS A 116 5.15 -8.29 15.11
CA LYS A 116 6.40 -7.58 15.40
C LYS A 116 6.45 -6.29 14.63
N GLY A 117 6.72 -5.17 15.32
CA GLY A 117 6.87 -3.87 14.71
C GLY A 117 8.20 -3.74 13.96
N VAL A 118 8.14 -3.21 12.75
CA VAL A 118 9.29 -2.78 11.95
C VAL A 118 9.10 -1.31 11.64
N TYR A 119 10.16 -0.51 11.70
CA TYR A 119 10.09 0.90 11.39
C TYR A 119 11.23 1.33 10.45
N PHE A 120 10.99 2.41 9.73
CA PHE A 120 12.00 3.07 8.90
C PHE A 120 12.11 4.54 9.25
N SER A 121 13.34 5.05 9.21
CA SER A 121 13.61 6.49 9.29
C SER A 121 13.36 7.16 7.93
N HIS A 122 13.28 8.48 7.92
CA HIS A 122 13.24 9.28 6.69
C HIS A 122 14.40 8.94 5.74
N ARG A 123 15.62 8.87 6.28
CA ARG A 123 16.82 8.50 5.53
C ARG A 123 16.67 7.14 4.86
N GLN A 124 16.19 6.12 5.57
CA GLN A 124 16.05 4.77 5.03
C GLN A 124 15.03 4.72 3.89
N LEU A 125 13.89 5.40 4.02
CA LEU A 125 12.89 5.47 2.95
C LEU A 125 13.43 6.15 1.70
N VAL A 126 14.14 7.28 1.85
CA VAL A 126 14.72 8.01 0.73
C VAL A 126 15.80 7.17 0.03
N LEU A 127 16.74 6.60 0.79
CA LEU A 127 17.82 5.78 0.21
C LEU A 127 17.28 4.52 -0.46
N HIS A 128 16.27 3.86 0.13
CA HIS A 128 15.60 2.73 -0.50
C HIS A 128 14.93 3.17 -1.81
N THR A 129 14.16 4.25 -1.79
CA THR A 129 13.47 4.77 -3.00
C THR A 129 14.46 5.05 -4.12
N LEU A 130 15.59 5.72 -3.83
CA LEU A 130 16.62 6.03 -4.83
C LEU A 130 17.32 4.76 -5.35
N GLY A 131 17.66 3.84 -4.45
CA GLY A 131 18.31 2.57 -4.81
C GLY A 131 17.42 1.67 -5.65
N ALA A 132 16.16 1.49 -5.23
CA ALA A 132 15.19 0.68 -5.95
C ALA A 132 14.82 1.34 -7.30
N MET A 133 14.66 2.66 -7.36
CA MET A 133 14.43 3.39 -8.60
C MET A 133 15.60 3.19 -9.57
N ALA A 134 16.85 3.28 -9.12
CA ALA A 134 18.00 3.01 -9.96
C ALA A 134 17.99 1.60 -10.55
N ALA A 135 17.59 0.60 -9.75
CA ALA A 135 17.49 -0.80 -10.19
C ALA A 135 16.38 -1.02 -11.21
N VAL A 136 15.15 -0.50 -10.93
CA VAL A 136 13.98 -0.77 -11.80
C VAL A 136 13.92 0.15 -13.04
N CYS A 137 14.66 1.26 -13.06
CA CYS A 137 14.72 2.18 -14.20
C CYS A 137 15.93 1.95 -15.09
N SER A 138 16.80 0.97 -14.81
CA SER A 138 17.98 0.68 -15.63
C SER A 138 17.59 0.38 -17.10
N PRO A 139 18.28 0.97 -18.09
CA PRO A 139 17.99 0.73 -19.51
C PRO A 139 18.09 -0.73 -19.95
N GLU A 140 18.98 -1.47 -19.31
CA GLU A 140 19.26 -2.88 -19.61
C GLU A 140 18.32 -3.85 -18.87
N SER A 141 17.57 -3.36 -17.85
CA SER A 141 16.72 -4.23 -17.06
C SER A 141 15.42 -4.57 -17.77
N GLN A 142 15.06 -5.82 -17.71
CA GLN A 142 13.72 -6.29 -18.06
C GLN A 142 12.71 -5.64 -17.09
N GLY A 143 11.51 -5.33 -17.59
CA GLY A 143 10.49 -4.70 -16.76
C GLY A 143 10.77 -3.25 -16.34
N ARG A 144 11.65 -2.56 -17.05
CA ARG A 144 12.04 -1.18 -16.77
C ARG A 144 10.83 -0.25 -16.58
N VAL A 145 10.85 0.48 -15.46
CA VAL A 145 9.86 1.53 -15.16
C VAL A 145 10.35 2.87 -15.73
N HIS A 146 9.45 3.64 -16.31
CA HIS A 146 9.74 4.96 -16.88
C HIS A 146 8.53 5.90 -16.78
N GLN A 147 8.72 7.19 -17.01
CA GLN A 147 7.74 8.26 -16.80
C GLN A 147 6.40 8.08 -17.55
N ASN A 148 6.36 7.28 -18.60
CA ASN A 148 5.12 7.02 -19.35
C ASN A 148 4.34 5.80 -18.84
N ASP A 149 4.81 5.16 -17.77
CA ASP A 149 4.10 4.04 -17.17
C ASP A 149 2.89 4.51 -16.35
N VAL A 150 1.88 3.66 -16.34
CA VAL A 150 0.74 3.78 -15.45
C VAL A 150 0.88 2.69 -14.39
N TYR A 151 1.06 3.10 -13.16
CA TYR A 151 1.33 2.22 -12.03
C TYR A 151 0.05 1.82 -11.29
N MET A 152 -0.12 0.53 -11.00
CA MET A 152 -1.17 0.02 -10.13
C MET A 152 -0.60 -0.99 -9.12
N PRO A 153 -0.58 -0.69 -7.82
CA PRO A 153 -0.19 -1.65 -6.80
C PRO A 153 -1.22 -2.77 -6.67
N MET A 154 -0.76 -4.00 -6.65
CA MET A 154 -1.58 -5.18 -6.33
C MET A 154 -1.06 -5.88 -5.06
N THR A 155 -0.23 -5.19 -4.30
CA THR A 155 0.19 -5.56 -2.96
C THR A 155 -0.43 -4.60 -1.95
N PRO A 156 -0.95 -5.06 -0.82
CA PRO A 156 -1.58 -4.19 0.16
C PRO A 156 -0.67 -3.06 0.63
N MET A 157 -1.23 -1.85 0.72
CA MET A 157 -0.51 -0.64 1.12
C MET A 157 0.08 -0.75 2.55
N PHE A 158 -0.54 -1.53 3.44
CA PHE A 158 -0.02 -1.78 4.77
C PHE A 158 1.18 -2.75 4.79
N HIS A 159 1.43 -3.47 3.71
CA HIS A 159 2.52 -4.45 3.66
C HIS A 159 3.79 -3.81 3.10
N VAL A 160 4.65 -3.36 4.00
CA VAL A 160 5.93 -2.70 3.68
C VAL A 160 5.76 -1.58 2.65
N HIS A 161 4.76 -0.70 2.85
CA HIS A 161 4.45 0.43 1.96
C HIS A 161 4.21 0.01 0.50
N ALA A 162 3.52 -1.13 0.28
CA ALA A 162 3.39 -1.75 -1.05
C ALA A 162 4.76 -1.91 -1.74
N TRP A 163 5.75 -2.44 -0.99
CA TRP A 163 7.14 -2.67 -1.43
C TRP A 163 7.88 -1.40 -1.87
N GLY A 164 7.52 -0.25 -1.32
CA GLY A 164 8.13 1.05 -1.63
C GLY A 164 7.80 1.62 -3.01
N PHE A 165 7.10 0.90 -3.88
CA PHE A 165 6.77 1.37 -5.22
C PHE A 165 5.93 2.65 -5.28
N PRO A 166 5.02 2.97 -4.35
CA PRO A 166 4.33 4.25 -4.34
C PRO A 166 5.28 5.45 -4.24
N TYR A 167 6.38 5.33 -3.50
CA TYR A 167 7.41 6.38 -3.43
C TYR A 167 8.15 6.53 -4.75
N ILE A 168 8.52 5.42 -5.40
CA ILE A 168 9.16 5.42 -6.72
C ILE A 168 8.22 6.03 -7.76
N ALA A 169 6.96 5.59 -7.81
CA ALA A 169 5.96 6.08 -8.74
C ALA A 169 5.72 7.59 -8.60
N THR A 170 5.69 8.09 -7.36
CA THR A 170 5.56 9.52 -7.08
C THR A 170 6.81 10.28 -7.52
N SER A 171 8.01 9.77 -7.22
CA SER A 171 9.28 10.39 -7.62
C SER A 171 9.45 10.50 -9.14
N LEU A 172 8.88 9.54 -9.90
CA LEU A 172 8.88 9.52 -11.36
C LEU A 172 7.72 10.32 -11.99
N GLY A 173 6.76 10.78 -11.19
CA GLY A 173 5.55 11.47 -11.67
C GLY A 173 4.61 10.56 -12.45
N LEU A 174 4.55 9.26 -12.11
CA LEU A 174 3.67 8.32 -12.81
C LEU A 174 2.19 8.60 -12.51
N LYS A 175 1.33 8.31 -13.48
CA LYS A 175 -0.08 8.10 -13.19
C LYS A 175 -0.21 6.89 -12.27
N GLN A 176 -0.91 7.04 -11.14
CA GLN A 176 -1.09 5.99 -10.14
C GLN A 176 -2.57 5.63 -10.03
N VAL A 177 -2.89 4.34 -10.13
CA VAL A 177 -4.24 3.78 -10.06
C VAL A 177 -4.33 2.91 -8.81
N TYR A 178 -5.21 3.25 -7.87
CA TYR A 178 -5.40 2.50 -6.63
C TYR A 178 -6.71 1.72 -6.68
N PRO A 179 -6.66 0.38 -6.75
CA PRO A 179 -7.85 -0.43 -7.04
C PRO A 179 -8.81 -0.58 -5.85
N GLY A 180 -8.43 -0.19 -4.64
CA GLY A 180 -9.20 -0.45 -3.43
C GLY A 180 -9.24 -1.93 -3.10
N ARG A 181 -10.28 -2.65 -3.52
CA ARG A 181 -10.40 -4.10 -3.32
C ARG A 181 -9.72 -4.89 -4.44
N TYR A 182 -9.04 -5.99 -4.10
CA TYR A 182 -8.39 -6.86 -5.09
C TYR A 182 -9.36 -7.92 -5.63
N ALA A 183 -10.38 -7.46 -6.37
CA ALA A 183 -11.31 -8.33 -7.11
C ALA A 183 -10.83 -8.51 -8.56
N PRO A 184 -10.83 -9.72 -9.13
CA PRO A 184 -10.32 -9.97 -10.50
C PRO A 184 -10.95 -9.08 -11.55
N ASP A 185 -12.28 -8.94 -11.54
CA ASP A 185 -13.02 -8.09 -12.49
C ASP A 185 -12.54 -6.65 -12.42
N MET A 186 -12.43 -6.09 -11.21
CA MET A 186 -12.00 -4.71 -11.00
C MET A 186 -10.58 -4.52 -11.48
N LEU A 187 -9.66 -5.41 -11.12
CA LEU A 187 -8.25 -5.29 -11.50
C LEU A 187 -8.07 -5.37 -13.02
N LEU A 188 -8.72 -6.32 -13.70
CA LEU A 188 -8.66 -6.48 -15.14
C LEU A 188 -9.30 -5.29 -15.86
N ASN A 189 -10.45 -4.82 -15.38
CA ASN A 189 -11.09 -3.62 -15.93
C ASN A 189 -10.19 -2.38 -15.80
N LEU A 190 -9.53 -2.19 -14.64
CA LEU A 190 -8.59 -1.07 -14.44
C LEU A 190 -7.35 -1.21 -15.33
N ILE A 191 -6.81 -2.42 -15.52
CA ILE A 191 -5.70 -2.63 -16.46
C ILE A 191 -6.09 -2.15 -17.85
N GLU A 192 -7.29 -2.49 -18.31
CA GLU A 192 -7.78 -2.11 -19.63
C GLU A 192 -8.13 -0.62 -19.72
N THR A 193 -8.99 -0.11 -18.82
CA THR A 193 -9.54 1.25 -18.93
C THR A 193 -8.52 2.33 -18.60
N GLU A 194 -7.66 2.09 -17.60
CA GLU A 194 -6.63 3.04 -17.17
C GLU A 194 -5.30 2.85 -17.92
N GLN A 195 -5.22 1.81 -18.79
CA GLN A 195 -4.02 1.45 -19.54
C GLN A 195 -2.82 1.20 -18.62
N VAL A 196 -3.02 0.40 -17.57
CA VAL A 196 -1.97 0.06 -16.60
C VAL A 196 -0.84 -0.69 -17.31
N THR A 197 0.39 -0.23 -17.11
CA THR A 197 1.59 -0.82 -17.72
C THR A 197 2.58 -1.37 -16.72
N PHE A 198 2.43 -1.04 -15.43
CA PHE A 198 3.33 -1.51 -14.38
C PHE A 198 2.60 -1.86 -13.09
N SER A 199 2.87 -3.05 -12.58
CA SER A 199 2.34 -3.52 -11.30
C SER A 199 3.34 -4.40 -10.55
N HIS A 200 3.03 -4.69 -9.30
CA HIS A 200 3.70 -5.72 -8.52
C HIS A 200 2.67 -6.49 -7.71
N CYS A 201 2.88 -7.80 -7.57
CA CYS A 201 1.96 -8.65 -6.81
C CYS A 201 2.62 -9.95 -6.34
N VAL A 202 1.87 -10.68 -5.52
CA VAL A 202 2.22 -12.06 -5.16
C VAL A 202 1.68 -13.02 -6.23
N PRO A 203 2.28 -14.24 -6.40
CA PRO A 203 1.84 -15.20 -7.41
C PRO A 203 0.35 -15.57 -7.35
N THR A 204 -0.26 -15.53 -6.16
CA THR A 204 -1.70 -15.83 -5.99
C THR A 204 -2.60 -14.83 -6.69
N ILE A 205 -2.24 -13.54 -6.71
CA ILE A 205 -2.99 -12.52 -7.44
C ILE A 205 -2.89 -12.77 -8.94
N LEU A 206 -1.69 -13.00 -9.47
CA LEU A 206 -1.50 -13.31 -10.89
C LEU A 206 -2.30 -14.55 -11.30
N HIS A 207 -2.28 -15.61 -10.48
CA HIS A 207 -3.06 -16.81 -10.72
C HIS A 207 -4.58 -16.56 -10.72
N MET A 208 -5.06 -15.73 -9.81
CA MET A 208 -6.46 -15.32 -9.73
C MET A 208 -6.90 -14.57 -11.00
N LEU A 209 -6.07 -13.65 -11.50
CA LEU A 209 -6.34 -12.92 -12.74
C LEU A 209 -6.38 -13.85 -13.95
N PHE A 210 -5.43 -14.79 -14.09
CA PHE A 210 -5.36 -15.71 -15.22
C PHE A 210 -6.48 -16.74 -15.24
N LYS A 211 -7.13 -17.01 -14.10
CA LYS A 211 -8.32 -17.86 -14.04
C LYS A 211 -9.62 -17.15 -14.43
N HIS A 212 -9.60 -15.84 -14.50
CA HIS A 212 -10.80 -15.07 -14.80
C HIS A 212 -11.06 -15.02 -16.31
N PRO A 213 -12.28 -15.32 -16.80
CA PRO A 213 -12.57 -15.36 -18.23
C PRO A 213 -12.25 -14.06 -18.97
N HIS A 214 -12.41 -12.92 -18.32
CA HIS A 214 -12.14 -11.60 -18.90
C HIS A 214 -10.66 -11.41 -19.32
N VAL A 215 -9.71 -12.14 -18.72
CA VAL A 215 -8.28 -12.02 -19.06
C VAL A 215 -7.98 -12.35 -20.52
N ASP A 216 -8.76 -13.21 -21.15
CA ASP A 216 -8.54 -13.64 -22.55
C ASP A 216 -8.97 -12.58 -23.57
N SER A 217 -9.74 -11.57 -23.16
CA SER A 217 -10.19 -10.45 -24.01
C SER A 217 -9.33 -9.19 -23.89
N ILE A 218 -8.38 -9.16 -22.95
CA ILE A 218 -7.55 -7.97 -22.66
C ILE A 218 -6.15 -8.15 -23.27
N ASP A 219 -5.65 -7.10 -23.92
CA ASP A 219 -4.25 -7.04 -24.35
C ASP A 219 -3.34 -6.71 -23.16
N LEU A 220 -2.57 -7.70 -22.72
CA LEU A 220 -1.61 -7.59 -21.62
C LEU A 220 -0.16 -7.39 -22.10
N SER A 221 0.09 -7.24 -23.41
CA SER A 221 1.44 -7.19 -23.97
C SER A 221 2.28 -5.99 -23.51
N ARG A 222 1.63 -4.96 -22.97
CA ARG A 222 2.31 -3.78 -22.41
C ARG A 222 2.49 -3.84 -20.90
N TRP A 223 1.93 -4.88 -20.27
CA TRP A 223 1.96 -4.97 -18.81
C TRP A 223 3.25 -5.60 -18.31
N LYS A 224 3.94 -4.89 -17.44
CA LYS A 224 5.15 -5.32 -16.70
C LYS A 224 4.77 -5.63 -15.27
N VAL A 225 5.20 -6.77 -14.75
CA VAL A 225 4.86 -7.15 -13.39
C VAL A 225 6.04 -7.72 -12.60
N VAL A 226 6.29 -7.14 -11.44
CA VAL A 226 7.21 -7.69 -10.43
C VAL A 226 6.47 -8.67 -9.56
N ILE A 227 6.94 -9.91 -9.51
CA ILE A 227 6.38 -10.95 -8.66
C ILE A 227 7.31 -11.20 -7.48
N GLY A 228 6.77 -11.10 -6.27
CA GLY A 228 7.53 -11.30 -5.03
C GLY A 228 6.68 -11.91 -3.92
N GLY A 229 7.23 -11.94 -2.70
CA GLY A 229 6.56 -12.45 -1.50
C GLY A 229 6.49 -13.97 -1.40
N SER A 230 6.56 -14.70 -2.53
CA SER A 230 6.71 -16.16 -2.59
C SER A 230 7.26 -16.60 -3.95
N ALA A 231 7.64 -17.87 -4.07
CA ALA A 231 8.20 -18.41 -5.29
C ALA A 231 7.18 -18.42 -6.45
N LEU A 232 7.56 -17.85 -7.60
CA LEU A 232 6.78 -17.93 -8.82
C LEU A 232 6.96 -19.32 -9.45
N SER A 233 5.87 -20.06 -9.67
CA SER A 233 5.93 -21.34 -10.35
C SER A 233 6.25 -21.17 -11.83
N LYS A 234 7.02 -22.12 -12.40
CA LYS A 234 7.35 -22.12 -13.84
C LYS A 234 6.10 -22.07 -14.73
N ALA A 235 5.05 -22.81 -14.36
CA ALA A 235 3.81 -22.85 -15.12
C ALA A 235 3.13 -21.48 -15.19
N LEU A 236 3.04 -20.78 -14.06
CA LEU A 236 2.43 -19.45 -13.99
C LEU A 236 3.28 -18.40 -14.73
N CYS A 237 4.60 -18.50 -14.64
CA CYS A 237 5.51 -17.65 -15.40
C CYS A 237 5.32 -17.84 -16.92
N LEU A 238 5.35 -19.08 -17.39
CA LEU A 238 5.16 -19.40 -18.82
C LEU A 238 3.78 -18.95 -19.33
N GLU A 239 2.74 -19.04 -18.50
CA GLU A 239 1.42 -18.55 -18.87
C GLU A 239 1.42 -17.04 -19.08
N GLY A 240 2.04 -16.28 -18.17
CA GLY A 240 2.15 -14.82 -18.33
C GLY A 240 2.98 -14.43 -19.55
N LEU A 241 4.12 -15.09 -19.78
CA LEU A 241 4.94 -14.84 -20.98
C LEU A 241 4.20 -15.13 -22.28
N ARG A 242 3.35 -16.18 -22.34
CA ARG A 242 2.49 -16.46 -23.50
C ARG A 242 1.45 -15.37 -23.76
N ARG A 243 1.03 -14.64 -22.73
CA ARG A 243 0.12 -13.49 -22.81
C ARG A 243 0.86 -12.19 -23.15
N GLY A 244 2.15 -12.24 -23.40
CA GLY A 244 2.98 -11.07 -23.70
C GLY A 244 3.38 -10.24 -22.50
N ILE A 245 3.07 -10.68 -21.27
CA ILE A 245 3.38 -9.95 -20.06
C ILE A 245 4.89 -10.01 -19.80
N ASP A 246 5.49 -8.87 -19.50
CA ASP A 246 6.88 -8.80 -19.04
C ASP A 246 6.95 -9.10 -17.54
N ILE A 247 7.37 -10.34 -17.21
CA ILE A 247 7.38 -10.85 -15.82
C ILE A 247 8.80 -11.00 -15.32
N TYR A 248 9.07 -10.48 -14.13
CA TYR A 248 10.31 -10.72 -13.41
C TYR A 248 10.05 -10.87 -11.90
N THR A 249 11.00 -11.44 -11.20
CA THR A 249 10.85 -11.73 -9.77
C THR A 249 11.71 -10.82 -8.93
N GLY A 250 11.16 -10.39 -7.80
CA GLY A 250 11.88 -9.68 -6.75
C GLY A 250 11.92 -10.50 -5.46
N TYR A 251 13.00 -10.35 -4.72
CA TYR A 251 13.12 -10.86 -3.36
C TYR A 251 13.29 -9.70 -2.40
N GLY A 252 12.60 -9.78 -1.27
CA GLY A 252 12.72 -8.80 -0.20
C GLY A 252 12.12 -9.31 1.11
N MET A 253 12.39 -8.58 2.16
CA MET A 253 11.84 -8.83 3.49
C MET A 253 11.29 -7.53 4.05
N SER A 254 10.36 -7.64 5.02
CA SER A 254 9.79 -6.45 5.68
C SER A 254 10.87 -5.55 6.29
N GLU A 255 11.94 -6.14 6.79
CA GLU A 255 13.07 -5.46 7.45
C GLU A 255 14.02 -4.76 6.46
N THR A 256 13.91 -5.02 5.17
CA THR A 256 14.79 -4.43 4.14
C THR A 256 14.11 -3.35 3.31
N CYS A 257 12.83 -3.06 3.57
CA CYS A 257 12.00 -2.10 2.85
C CYS A 257 11.70 -2.49 1.39
N PRO A 258 11.47 -3.74 1.11
CA PRO A 258 12.11 -4.72 0.21
C PRO A 258 12.57 -4.21 -1.11
#